data_915631464517cf64e1b5d14b9e209892
#
_entry.id   915631464517cf64e1b5d14b9e209892
#
_cell.length_a   1.000
_cell.length_b   1.000
_cell.length_c   1.000
_cell.angle_alpha   90.00
_cell.angle_beta   90.00
_cell.angle_gamma   90.00
#
_symmetry.space_group_name_H-M   'P 1'
#
loop_
_entity.id
_entity.type
_entity.pdbx_description
1 polymer ?
#
loop_
_entity_poly.entity_id
_entity_poly.type
_entity_poly.pdbx_seq_one_letter_code
_entity_poly.pdbx_strand_id
1 'polypeptide(L)'
;MALTNAQYDEIMRGYDKRQLQNKYIHDKRIEEAYRKAPRLREIDSEIASASVRQAYRLMDGDENALAALRLAIEDYKEERAALLSTLGYPLDYFEPLYTCPDCHDTGYIDGQKCHCFKQAIINTVYSQSNIREILSRENFSTLSFDYYSDEQKNPATGLSALATAKLAVTNCHEFIDNFEKKPKNIFFYGNTGVGKTFLSNCIAKELLDAGYSVIYFTAFQLFDILSKGVFEKDADAIAAHQNIFDCDLLIIDDLGTELSNSFTTSQLFLCVNERILRQKSTIISTNLNLEQIAEIYSERTLSRISSNYSFIKLFGDDIRIKKRLSK
;
A
#
# COMPACT_ATOMS: atom_id res chain seq x y z
N MET A 1 -16.88 -6.82 -2.40
CA MET A 1 -16.38 -6.68 -3.79
C MET A 1 -16.70 -7.96 -4.55
N ALA A 2 -17.46 -7.86 -5.62
CA ALA A 2 -17.76 -9.00 -6.48
C ALA A 2 -16.59 -9.20 -7.46
N LEU A 3 -16.16 -10.45 -7.61
CA LEU A 3 -15.20 -10.91 -8.60
C LEU A 3 -15.90 -11.93 -9.48
N THR A 4 -15.51 -12.00 -10.73
CA THR A 4 -15.85 -13.20 -11.53
C THR A 4 -15.09 -14.41 -10.98
N ASN A 5 -15.58 -15.63 -11.24
CA ASN A 5 -14.86 -16.84 -10.83
C ASN A 5 -13.45 -16.90 -11.44
N ALA A 6 -13.28 -16.45 -12.69
CA ALA A 6 -11.98 -16.41 -13.35
C ALA A 6 -10.98 -15.46 -12.66
N GLN A 7 -11.43 -14.27 -12.25
CA GLN A 7 -10.61 -13.30 -11.51
C GLN A 7 -10.27 -13.81 -10.11
N TYR A 8 -11.23 -14.44 -9.43
CA TYR A 8 -10.97 -15.07 -8.14
C TYR A 8 -9.91 -16.17 -8.25
N ASP A 9 -10.04 -17.06 -9.21
CA ASP A 9 -9.10 -18.15 -9.46
C ASP A 9 -7.71 -17.63 -9.84
N GLU A 10 -7.62 -16.52 -10.59
CA GLU A 10 -6.35 -15.88 -10.91
C GLU A 10 -5.65 -15.36 -9.65
N ILE A 11 -6.39 -14.67 -8.77
CA ILE A 11 -5.87 -14.18 -7.50
C ILE A 11 -5.40 -15.36 -6.63
N MET A 12 -6.19 -16.42 -6.51
CA MET A 12 -5.84 -17.58 -5.69
C MET A 12 -4.60 -18.31 -6.22
N ARG A 13 -4.48 -18.49 -7.54
CA ARG A 13 -3.25 -19.01 -8.14
C ARG A 13 -2.02 -18.15 -7.82
N GLY A 14 -2.20 -16.83 -7.70
CA GLY A 14 -1.15 -15.93 -7.24
C GLY A 14 -0.71 -16.20 -5.79
N TYR A 15 -1.64 -16.55 -4.92
CA TYR A 15 -1.35 -16.96 -3.53
C TYR A 15 -0.63 -18.30 -3.48
N ASP A 16 -1.12 -19.32 -4.20
CA ASP A 16 -0.49 -20.64 -4.27
C ASP A 16 0.96 -20.53 -4.77
N LYS A 17 1.18 -19.75 -5.82
CA LYS A 17 2.54 -19.51 -6.34
C LYS A 17 3.46 -18.86 -5.30
N ARG A 18 2.97 -17.88 -4.54
CA ARG A 18 3.75 -17.23 -3.46
C ARG A 18 4.10 -18.20 -2.35
N GLN A 19 3.12 -18.97 -1.88
CA GLN A 19 3.35 -19.98 -0.83
C GLN A 19 4.40 -21.00 -1.26
N LEU A 20 4.30 -21.51 -2.49
CA LEU A 20 5.29 -22.43 -3.04
C LEU A 20 6.68 -21.80 -3.15
N GLN A 21 6.75 -20.54 -3.61
CA GLN A 21 8.02 -19.83 -3.72
C GLN A 21 8.64 -19.55 -2.37
N ASN A 22 7.87 -19.09 -1.39
CA ASN A 22 8.32 -18.83 -0.02
C ASN A 22 8.79 -20.12 0.65
N LYS A 23 8.04 -21.23 0.49
CA LYS A 23 8.44 -22.54 0.96
C LYS A 23 9.77 -22.99 0.32
N TYR A 24 9.92 -22.87 -0.98
CA TYR A 24 11.16 -23.22 -1.67
C TYR A 24 12.37 -22.41 -1.17
N ILE A 25 12.20 -21.11 -0.95
CA ILE A 25 13.26 -20.26 -0.40
C ILE A 25 13.59 -20.67 1.04
N HIS A 26 12.58 -20.94 1.85
CA HIS A 26 12.73 -21.41 3.23
C HIS A 26 13.47 -22.74 3.30
N ASP A 27 13.05 -23.74 2.51
CA ASP A 27 13.70 -25.04 2.46
C ASP A 27 15.18 -24.94 2.04
N LYS A 28 15.47 -24.09 1.04
CA LYS A 28 16.87 -23.79 0.63
C LYS A 28 17.71 -23.16 1.73
N ARG A 29 17.12 -22.22 2.52
CA ARG A 29 17.81 -21.61 3.66
C ARG A 29 18.19 -22.64 4.71
N ILE A 30 17.25 -23.52 5.04
CA ILE A 30 17.47 -24.61 5.98
C ILE A 30 18.56 -25.57 5.49
N GLU A 31 18.51 -26.00 4.23
CA GLU A 31 19.53 -26.87 3.64
C GLU A 31 20.92 -26.23 3.64
N GLU A 32 21.00 -24.94 3.34
CA GLU A 32 22.26 -24.20 3.38
C GLU A 32 22.82 -24.14 4.81
N ALA A 33 21.97 -23.85 5.80
CA ALA A 33 22.38 -23.82 7.20
C ALA A 33 22.87 -25.20 7.68
N TYR A 34 22.15 -26.28 7.35
CA TYR A 34 22.56 -27.65 7.67
C TYR A 34 23.89 -28.05 7.04
N ARG A 35 24.16 -27.60 5.80
CA ARG A 35 25.43 -27.84 5.13
C ARG A 35 26.59 -27.13 5.82
N LYS A 36 26.36 -25.91 6.32
CA LYS A 36 27.38 -25.11 7.02
C LYS A 36 27.61 -25.59 8.45
N ALA A 37 26.54 -26.01 9.13
CA ALA A 37 26.59 -26.54 10.51
C ALA A 37 25.70 -27.82 10.62
N PRO A 38 26.24 -29.01 10.36
CA PRO A 38 25.45 -30.26 10.41
C PRO A 38 24.75 -30.51 11.76
N ARG A 39 25.29 -29.97 12.84
CA ARG A 39 24.70 -30.05 14.19
C ARG A 39 23.29 -29.46 14.24
N LEU A 40 22.97 -28.48 13.44
CA LEU A 40 21.61 -27.91 13.32
C LEU A 40 20.58 -28.98 12.89
N ARG A 41 20.94 -29.87 11.97
CA ARG A 41 20.07 -30.98 11.53
C ARG A 41 19.90 -32.03 12.64
N GLU A 42 20.97 -32.30 13.39
CA GLU A 42 20.93 -33.22 14.52
C GLU A 42 19.99 -32.69 15.61
N ILE A 43 20.07 -31.41 15.97
CA ILE A 43 19.17 -30.74 16.91
C ILE A 43 17.70 -30.96 16.50
N ASP A 44 17.35 -30.74 15.23
CA ASP A 44 15.98 -30.94 14.76
C ASP A 44 15.52 -32.40 14.89
N SER A 45 16.41 -33.34 14.58
CA SER A 45 16.15 -34.76 14.77
C SER A 45 16.00 -35.14 16.27
N GLU A 46 16.80 -34.54 17.13
CA GLU A 46 16.75 -34.76 18.58
C GLU A 46 15.46 -34.21 19.20
N ILE A 47 15.04 -32.98 18.76
CA ILE A 47 13.76 -32.39 19.17
C ILE A 47 12.59 -33.27 18.72
N ALA A 48 12.58 -33.75 17.48
CA ALA A 48 11.54 -34.64 16.97
C ALA A 48 11.48 -35.93 17.78
N SER A 49 12.65 -36.55 18.03
CA SER A 49 12.77 -37.79 18.82
C SER A 49 12.35 -37.60 20.28
N ALA A 50 12.70 -36.45 20.88
CA ALA A 50 12.27 -36.11 22.24
C ALA A 50 10.75 -35.91 22.30
N SER A 51 10.18 -35.24 21.33
CA SER A 51 8.72 -34.98 21.23
C SER A 51 7.96 -36.32 21.17
N VAL A 52 8.39 -37.24 20.33
CA VAL A 52 7.75 -38.56 20.19
C VAL A 52 7.87 -39.36 21.50
N ARG A 53 9.06 -39.41 22.11
CA ARG A 53 9.25 -40.09 23.40
C ARG A 53 8.36 -39.55 24.50
N GLN A 54 8.26 -38.23 24.62
CA GLN A 54 7.45 -37.64 25.68
C GLN A 54 5.94 -37.75 25.38
N ALA A 55 5.53 -37.83 24.12
CA ALA A 55 4.15 -38.15 23.76
C ALA A 55 3.74 -39.55 24.24
N TYR A 56 4.59 -40.57 24.06
CA TYR A 56 4.33 -41.90 24.60
C TYR A 56 4.25 -41.90 26.11
N ARG A 57 5.18 -41.22 26.81
CA ARG A 57 5.15 -41.13 28.27
C ARG A 57 3.88 -40.47 28.81
N LEU A 58 3.40 -39.41 28.09
CA LEU A 58 2.14 -38.75 28.43
C LEU A 58 0.95 -39.68 28.28
N MET A 59 0.93 -40.52 27.23
CA MET A 59 -0.11 -41.53 27.02
C MET A 59 -0.09 -42.62 28.11
N ASP A 60 1.10 -42.92 28.68
CA ASP A 60 1.30 -43.85 29.78
C ASP A 60 1.01 -43.21 31.15
N GLY A 61 0.54 -41.96 31.20
CA GLY A 61 0.10 -41.27 32.42
C GLY A 61 1.19 -40.50 33.16
N ASP A 62 2.36 -40.24 32.55
CA ASP A 62 3.42 -39.42 33.16
C ASP A 62 3.11 -37.93 33.03
N GLU A 63 2.58 -37.32 34.09
CA GLU A 63 2.23 -35.90 34.15
C GLU A 63 3.44 -34.98 33.99
N ASN A 64 4.67 -35.45 34.24
CA ASN A 64 5.88 -34.64 34.08
C ASN A 64 6.47 -34.64 32.66
N ALA A 65 5.93 -35.47 31.77
CA ALA A 65 6.44 -35.62 30.40
C ALA A 65 6.48 -34.27 29.62
N LEU A 66 5.45 -33.41 29.75
CA LEU A 66 5.40 -32.11 29.11
C LEU A 66 6.43 -31.12 29.67
N ALA A 67 6.67 -31.15 30.99
CA ALA A 67 7.67 -30.28 31.62
C ALA A 67 9.07 -30.66 31.16
N ALA A 68 9.38 -31.98 31.14
CA ALA A 68 10.65 -32.49 30.64
C ALA A 68 10.88 -32.15 29.15
N LEU A 69 9.84 -32.22 28.31
CA LEU A 69 9.93 -31.82 26.91
C LEU A 69 10.24 -30.34 26.76
N ARG A 70 9.57 -29.48 27.53
CA ARG A 70 9.81 -28.02 27.45
C ARG A 70 11.26 -27.68 27.79
N LEU A 71 11.81 -28.24 28.84
CA LEU A 71 13.21 -28.03 29.22
C LEU A 71 14.17 -28.48 28.11
N ALA A 72 13.97 -29.69 27.57
CA ALA A 72 14.82 -30.20 26.51
C ALA A 72 14.75 -29.34 25.24
N ILE A 73 13.57 -28.83 24.89
CA ILE A 73 13.41 -27.92 23.74
C ILE A 73 14.08 -26.56 23.99
N GLU A 74 14.09 -26.08 25.23
CA GLU A 74 14.73 -24.81 25.60
C GLU A 74 16.25 -24.90 25.42
N ASP A 75 16.88 -25.96 25.91
CA ASP A 75 18.31 -26.23 25.72
C ASP A 75 18.68 -26.30 24.21
N TYR A 76 17.89 -27.01 23.42
CA TYR A 76 18.12 -27.11 21.97
C TYR A 76 17.90 -25.77 21.24
N LYS A 77 16.96 -24.94 21.69
CA LYS A 77 16.78 -23.59 21.14
C LYS A 77 17.96 -22.68 21.41
N GLU A 78 18.54 -22.74 22.60
CA GLU A 78 19.73 -21.98 22.95
C GLU A 78 20.94 -22.41 22.10
N GLU A 79 21.16 -23.73 21.97
CA GLU A 79 22.23 -24.30 21.13
C GLU A 79 22.05 -23.85 19.64
N ARG A 80 20.82 -23.96 19.13
CA ARG A 80 20.48 -23.47 17.76
C ARG A 80 20.78 -22.02 17.59
N ALA A 81 20.37 -21.17 18.53
CA ALA A 81 20.59 -19.71 18.47
C ALA A 81 22.09 -19.38 18.45
N ALA A 82 22.91 -20.07 19.27
CA ALA A 82 24.36 -19.90 19.27
C ALA A 82 24.99 -20.30 17.92
N LEU A 83 24.55 -21.40 17.31
CA LEU A 83 25.05 -21.85 16.00
C LEU A 83 24.64 -20.89 14.88
N LEU A 84 23.38 -20.42 14.84
CA LEU A 84 22.93 -19.44 13.86
C LEU A 84 23.72 -18.12 13.98
N SER A 85 23.91 -17.64 15.20
CA SER A 85 24.74 -16.44 15.46
C SER A 85 26.18 -16.61 14.98
N THR A 86 26.79 -17.78 15.18
CA THR A 86 28.14 -18.08 14.70
C THR A 86 28.24 -18.06 13.17
N LEU A 87 27.17 -18.44 12.48
CA LEU A 87 27.06 -18.38 11.02
C LEU A 87 26.70 -17.00 10.50
N GLY A 88 26.44 -16.02 11.36
CA GLY A 88 25.98 -14.67 10.99
C GLY A 88 24.52 -14.62 10.51
N TYR A 89 23.73 -15.61 10.87
CA TYR A 89 22.30 -15.67 10.52
C TYR A 89 21.43 -15.06 11.63
N PRO A 90 20.29 -14.46 11.30
CA PRO A 90 19.34 -13.98 12.29
C PRO A 90 18.69 -15.16 13.04
N LEU A 91 18.17 -14.92 14.25
CA LEU A 91 17.57 -15.96 15.10
C LEU A 91 16.32 -16.58 14.49
N ASP A 92 15.58 -15.82 13.69
CA ASP A 92 14.37 -16.23 12.96
C ASP A 92 14.67 -16.86 11.59
N TYR A 93 15.93 -17.22 11.31
CA TYR A 93 16.33 -17.75 9.99
C TYR A 93 15.59 -19.03 9.58
N PHE A 94 15.13 -19.81 10.55
CA PHE A 94 14.36 -21.05 10.36
C PHE A 94 12.85 -20.84 10.42
N GLU A 95 12.39 -19.63 10.67
CA GLU A 95 10.96 -19.32 10.65
C GLU A 95 10.41 -19.32 9.21
N PRO A 96 9.15 -19.75 9.04
CA PRO A 96 8.50 -19.71 7.72
C PRO A 96 8.48 -18.30 7.13
N LEU A 97 8.66 -18.19 5.82
CA LEU A 97 8.63 -16.93 5.10
C LEU A 97 7.22 -16.63 4.58
N TYR A 98 6.77 -15.41 4.83
CA TYR A 98 5.49 -14.93 4.33
C TYR A 98 5.65 -13.58 3.65
N THR A 99 4.97 -13.40 2.52
CA THR A 99 4.87 -12.09 1.83
C THR A 99 3.89 -11.18 2.57
N CYS A 100 2.81 -11.76 3.08
CA CYS A 100 1.87 -11.08 3.96
C CYS A 100 1.92 -11.74 5.35
N PRO A 101 2.47 -11.06 6.36
CA PRO A 101 2.59 -11.62 7.71
C PRO A 101 1.23 -11.84 8.39
N ASP A 102 0.21 -11.04 8.05
CA ASP A 102 -1.07 -11.08 8.75
C ASP A 102 -1.90 -12.32 8.39
N CYS A 103 -1.95 -12.70 7.12
CA CYS A 103 -2.70 -13.86 6.68
C CYS A 103 -1.82 -15.06 6.31
N HIS A 104 -0.51 -14.96 6.46
CA HIS A 104 0.46 -15.99 6.07
C HIS A 104 0.25 -16.46 4.62
N ASP A 105 0.03 -15.49 3.72
CA ASP A 105 -0.22 -15.71 2.29
C ASP A 105 -1.45 -16.57 1.97
N THR A 106 -2.43 -16.66 2.86
CA THR A 106 -3.71 -17.33 2.58
C THR A 106 -4.74 -16.41 1.92
N GLY A 107 -4.56 -15.10 2.09
CA GLY A 107 -5.52 -14.08 1.66
C GLY A 107 -6.69 -13.87 2.62
N TYR A 108 -6.79 -14.67 3.71
CA TYR A 108 -7.90 -14.62 4.66
C TYR A 108 -7.40 -14.68 6.11
N ILE A 109 -8.13 -13.99 7.01
CA ILE A 109 -7.96 -14.00 8.46
C ILE A 109 -9.35 -14.24 9.06
N ASP A 110 -9.52 -15.33 9.82
CA ASP A 110 -10.80 -15.71 10.46
C ASP A 110 -12.00 -15.70 9.49
N GLY A 111 -11.80 -16.17 8.26
CA GLY A 111 -12.82 -16.21 7.23
C GLY A 111 -13.09 -14.87 6.55
N GLN A 112 -12.44 -13.79 6.97
CA GLN A 112 -12.54 -12.47 6.34
C GLN A 112 -11.37 -12.23 5.37
N LYS A 113 -11.63 -11.45 4.31
CA LYS A 113 -10.59 -11.09 3.34
C LYS A 113 -9.53 -10.21 3.99
N CYS A 114 -8.28 -10.65 3.95
CA CYS A 114 -7.13 -9.87 4.38
C CYS A 114 -6.97 -8.60 3.51
N HIS A 115 -6.29 -7.58 4.04
CA HIS A 115 -5.97 -6.37 3.28
C HIS A 115 -5.25 -6.68 1.96
N CYS A 116 -4.31 -7.64 1.97
CA CYS A 116 -3.58 -8.05 0.77
C CYS A 116 -4.50 -8.67 -0.30
N PHE A 117 -5.57 -9.37 0.11
CA PHE A 117 -6.58 -9.90 -0.83
C PHE A 117 -7.44 -8.77 -1.41
N LYS A 118 -7.86 -7.80 -0.58
CA LYS A 118 -8.59 -6.61 -1.05
C LYS A 118 -7.77 -5.85 -2.10
N GLN A 119 -6.47 -5.69 -1.85
CA GLN A 119 -5.58 -5.03 -2.81
C GLN A 119 -5.38 -5.87 -4.09
N ALA A 120 -5.30 -7.20 -3.98
CA ALA A 120 -5.22 -8.07 -5.16
C ALA A 120 -6.48 -7.93 -6.04
N ILE A 121 -7.68 -7.84 -5.43
CA ILE A 121 -8.93 -7.56 -6.17
C ILE A 121 -8.82 -6.25 -6.94
N ILE A 122 -8.41 -5.18 -6.28
CA ILE A 122 -8.26 -3.85 -6.90
C ILE A 122 -7.27 -3.92 -8.08
N ASN A 123 -6.13 -4.55 -7.88
CA ASN A 123 -5.11 -4.69 -8.92
C ASN A 123 -5.63 -5.49 -10.14
N THR A 124 -6.43 -6.53 -9.91
CA THR A 124 -7.00 -7.36 -10.99
C THR A 124 -8.11 -6.64 -11.74
N VAL A 125 -9.04 -6.03 -11.01
CA VAL A 125 -10.20 -5.34 -11.61
C VAL A 125 -9.77 -4.10 -12.40
N TYR A 126 -8.79 -3.34 -11.90
CA TYR A 126 -8.38 -2.07 -12.52
C TYR A 126 -7.09 -2.14 -13.32
N SER A 127 -6.52 -3.33 -13.54
CA SER A 127 -5.25 -3.49 -14.29
C SER A 127 -4.10 -2.60 -13.79
N GLN A 128 -4.11 -2.28 -12.48
CA GLN A 128 -3.11 -1.41 -11.84
C GLN A 128 -1.78 -2.15 -11.53
N SER A 129 -1.50 -3.27 -12.23
CA SER A 129 -0.28 -4.04 -12.02
C SER A 129 1.01 -3.20 -12.16
N ASN A 130 0.98 -2.12 -12.95
CA ASN A 130 2.14 -1.26 -13.18
C ASN A 130 2.38 -0.20 -12.08
N ILE A 131 1.41 0.06 -11.18
CA ILE A 131 1.59 1.08 -10.15
C ILE A 131 2.76 0.75 -9.22
N ARG A 132 2.99 -0.52 -8.91
CA ARG A 132 4.10 -0.95 -8.05
C ARG A 132 5.46 -0.60 -8.64
N GLU A 133 5.63 -0.69 -9.95
CA GLU A 133 6.87 -0.29 -10.61
C GLU A 133 7.08 1.23 -10.53
N ILE A 134 6.02 2.03 -10.69
CA ILE A 134 6.07 3.48 -10.52
C ILE A 134 6.44 3.81 -9.07
N LEU A 135 5.76 3.22 -8.09
CA LEU A 135 6.00 3.46 -6.67
C LEU A 135 7.40 3.03 -6.19
N SER A 136 8.04 2.05 -6.85
CA SER A 136 9.42 1.70 -6.56
C SER A 136 10.41 2.81 -6.90
N ARG A 137 10.06 3.67 -7.87
CA ARG A 137 10.88 4.81 -8.34
C ARG A 137 10.43 6.14 -7.77
N GLU A 138 9.16 6.27 -7.39
CA GLU A 138 8.56 7.51 -6.89
C GLU A 138 8.03 7.28 -5.48
N ASN A 139 8.87 7.54 -4.49
CA ASN A 139 8.61 7.38 -3.07
C ASN A 139 9.47 8.34 -2.24
N PHE A 140 9.27 8.41 -0.92
CA PHE A 140 10.01 9.32 -0.07
C PHE A 140 11.52 9.06 -0.04
N SER A 141 11.98 7.83 -0.24
CA SER A 141 13.42 7.52 -0.28
C SER A 141 14.12 8.04 -1.53
N THR A 142 13.37 8.29 -2.61
CA THR A 142 13.87 8.85 -3.87
C THR A 142 13.58 10.35 -4.03
N LEU A 143 12.93 10.94 -3.02
CA LEU A 143 12.66 12.38 -2.99
C LEU A 143 13.97 13.17 -2.88
N SER A 144 14.18 14.16 -3.76
CA SER A 144 15.26 15.14 -3.62
C SER A 144 14.69 16.55 -3.60
N PHE A 145 15.20 17.36 -2.68
CA PHE A 145 14.89 18.77 -2.58
C PHE A 145 15.78 19.67 -3.47
N ASP A 146 16.80 19.12 -4.12
CA ASP A 146 17.78 19.88 -4.92
C ASP A 146 17.17 20.59 -6.13
N TYR A 147 16.00 20.13 -6.55
CA TYR A 147 15.25 20.72 -7.67
C TYR A 147 14.42 21.94 -7.30
N TYR A 148 14.25 22.22 -6.00
CA TYR A 148 13.45 23.34 -5.51
C TYR A 148 14.35 24.54 -5.16
N SER A 149 14.03 25.71 -5.73
CA SER A 149 14.79 26.95 -5.46
C SER A 149 14.43 27.55 -4.11
N ASP A 150 15.41 28.00 -3.37
CA ASP A 150 15.20 28.78 -2.15
C ASP A 150 15.07 30.30 -2.41
N GLU A 151 15.50 30.76 -3.59
CA GLU A 151 15.45 32.15 -4.00
C GLU A 151 14.05 32.54 -4.52
N GLN A 152 13.40 31.61 -5.23
CA GLN A 152 12.10 31.83 -5.82
C GLN A 152 10.98 31.80 -4.78
N LYS A 153 10.44 32.96 -4.42
CA LYS A 153 9.40 33.11 -3.41
C LYS A 153 8.01 33.26 -4.00
N ASN A 154 7.04 32.63 -3.37
CA ASN A 154 5.62 32.81 -3.72
C ASN A 154 5.14 34.18 -3.22
N PRO A 155 4.64 35.07 -4.09
CA PRO A 155 4.20 36.39 -3.71
C PRO A 155 3.09 36.44 -2.64
N ALA A 156 2.23 35.42 -2.60
CA ALA A 156 1.09 35.37 -1.68
C ALA A 156 1.48 34.88 -0.26
N THR A 157 2.49 33.99 -0.16
CA THR A 157 2.87 33.38 1.12
C THR A 157 4.24 33.81 1.64
N GLY A 158 5.08 34.40 0.79
CA GLY A 158 6.47 34.72 1.07
C GLY A 158 7.40 33.50 1.19
N LEU A 159 6.86 32.29 1.10
CA LEU A 159 7.65 31.05 1.22
C LEU A 159 8.40 30.76 -0.10
N SER A 160 9.61 30.24 0.00
CA SER A 160 10.37 29.75 -1.15
C SER A 160 9.77 28.44 -1.69
N ALA A 161 10.12 28.08 -2.94
CA ALA A 161 9.73 26.81 -3.51
C ALA A 161 10.23 25.62 -2.64
N LEU A 162 11.47 25.71 -2.13
CA LEU A 162 12.05 24.72 -1.21
C LEU A 162 11.26 24.63 0.11
N ALA A 163 10.98 25.78 0.74
CA ALA A 163 10.21 25.80 2.00
C ALA A 163 8.80 25.22 1.80
N THR A 164 8.15 25.56 0.67
CA THR A 164 6.83 25.02 0.32
C THR A 164 6.86 23.51 0.12
N ALA A 165 7.89 22.99 -0.58
CA ALA A 165 8.05 21.55 -0.79
C ALA A 165 8.29 20.80 0.54
N LYS A 166 9.14 21.33 1.42
CA LYS A 166 9.37 20.74 2.75
C LYS A 166 8.09 20.69 3.58
N LEU A 167 7.32 21.80 3.60
CA LEU A 167 6.03 21.84 4.30
C LEU A 167 5.04 20.83 3.70
N ALA A 168 4.99 20.69 2.36
CA ALA A 168 4.15 19.70 1.71
C ALA A 168 4.52 18.27 2.13
N VAL A 169 5.80 17.93 2.21
CA VAL A 169 6.28 16.62 2.68
C VAL A 169 5.89 16.38 4.15
N THR A 170 6.06 17.37 5.02
CA THR A 170 5.60 17.27 6.41
C THR A 170 4.11 16.97 6.50
N ASN A 171 3.27 17.69 5.74
CA ASN A 171 1.84 17.43 5.69
C ASN A 171 1.49 16.03 5.14
N CYS A 172 2.29 15.50 4.21
CA CYS A 172 2.13 14.12 3.71
C CYS A 172 2.41 13.10 4.83
N HIS A 173 3.47 13.27 5.60
CA HIS A 173 3.78 12.39 6.74
C HIS A 173 2.70 12.48 7.81
N GLU A 174 2.24 13.68 8.18
CA GLU A 174 1.13 13.86 9.12
C GLU A 174 -0.17 13.18 8.64
N PHE A 175 -0.42 13.18 7.33
CA PHE A 175 -1.56 12.48 6.74
C PHE A 175 -1.42 10.97 6.92
N ILE A 176 -0.25 10.41 6.66
CA ILE A 176 0.04 8.98 6.79
C ILE A 176 -0.05 8.54 8.26
N ASP A 177 0.62 9.26 9.17
CA ASP A 177 0.69 8.92 10.60
C ASP A 177 -0.70 8.95 11.29
N ASN A 178 -1.61 9.76 10.76
CA ASN A 178 -2.97 9.88 11.29
C ASN A 178 -4.04 9.19 10.44
N PHE A 179 -3.66 8.42 9.43
CA PHE A 179 -4.58 7.88 8.43
C PHE A 179 -5.71 7.04 9.04
N GLU A 180 -5.39 6.20 10.01
CA GLU A 180 -6.36 5.34 10.69
C GLU A 180 -7.23 6.10 11.70
N LYS A 181 -6.64 7.08 12.42
CA LYS A 181 -7.29 7.76 13.55
C LYS A 181 -8.32 8.78 13.10
N LYS A 182 -8.07 9.46 11.98
CA LYS A 182 -8.92 10.53 11.48
C LYS A 182 -8.80 10.60 9.96
N PRO A 183 -9.83 10.14 9.22
CA PRO A 183 -9.82 10.26 7.78
C PRO A 183 -9.67 11.74 7.39
N LYS A 184 -8.65 12.03 6.61
CA LYS A 184 -8.35 13.35 6.05
C LYS A 184 -8.32 13.24 4.54
N ASN A 185 -8.49 14.37 3.87
CA ASN A 185 -8.36 14.46 2.42
C ASN A 185 -7.29 15.50 2.09
N ILE A 186 -6.59 15.31 0.96
CA ILE A 186 -5.58 16.25 0.47
C ILE A 186 -5.98 16.75 -0.91
N PHE A 187 -5.80 18.05 -1.12
CA PHE A 187 -5.94 18.69 -2.41
C PHE A 187 -4.62 19.34 -2.81
N PHE A 188 -3.87 18.69 -3.71
CA PHE A 188 -2.63 19.21 -4.27
C PHE A 188 -2.94 20.09 -5.47
N TYR A 189 -2.46 21.33 -5.47
CA TYR A 189 -2.62 22.23 -6.59
C TYR A 189 -1.34 23.05 -6.86
N GLY A 190 -1.20 23.53 -8.07
CA GLY A 190 -0.04 24.31 -8.52
C GLY A 190 0.41 23.91 -9.92
N ASN A 191 1.44 24.57 -10.42
CA ASN A 191 1.92 24.41 -11.78
C ASN A 191 2.29 22.96 -12.16
N THR A 192 2.38 22.70 -13.46
CA THR A 192 2.85 21.41 -13.97
C THR A 192 4.30 21.15 -13.53
N GLY A 193 4.63 19.88 -13.21
CA GLY A 193 5.99 19.45 -12.94
C GLY A 193 6.56 19.81 -11.57
N VAL A 194 5.77 20.39 -10.66
CA VAL A 194 6.22 20.78 -9.29
C VAL A 194 6.21 19.66 -8.27
N GLY A 195 5.83 18.41 -8.64
CA GLY A 195 5.92 17.23 -7.77
C GLY A 195 4.60 16.76 -7.15
N LYS A 196 3.42 17.25 -7.58
CA LYS A 196 2.11 16.81 -7.05
C LYS A 196 1.90 15.30 -7.16
N THR A 197 2.00 14.76 -8.37
CA THR A 197 1.92 13.33 -8.67
C THR A 197 2.94 12.53 -7.88
N PHE A 198 4.17 13.01 -7.77
CA PHE A 198 5.23 12.36 -7.00
C PHE A 198 4.87 12.21 -5.51
N LEU A 199 4.36 13.28 -4.88
CA LEU A 199 3.92 13.21 -3.47
C LEU A 199 2.69 12.31 -3.29
N SER A 200 1.76 12.29 -4.24
CA SER A 200 0.64 11.35 -4.25
C SER A 200 1.13 9.89 -4.30
N ASN A 201 2.17 9.61 -5.12
CA ASN A 201 2.81 8.29 -5.20
C ASN A 201 3.56 7.94 -3.91
N CYS A 202 4.25 8.90 -3.27
CA CYS A 202 4.87 8.67 -1.97
C CYS A 202 3.85 8.21 -0.92
N ILE A 203 2.72 8.91 -0.81
CA ILE A 203 1.64 8.53 0.11
C ILE A 203 1.06 7.16 -0.24
N ALA A 204 0.79 6.92 -1.54
CA ALA A 204 0.28 5.64 -2.02
C ALA A 204 1.19 4.47 -1.62
N LYS A 205 2.52 4.63 -1.77
CA LYS A 205 3.51 3.61 -1.41
C LYS A 205 3.45 3.27 0.08
N GLU A 206 3.53 4.27 0.95
CA GLU A 206 3.51 4.05 2.39
C GLU A 206 2.22 3.38 2.86
N LEU A 207 1.05 3.81 2.34
CA LEU A 207 -0.22 3.22 2.73
C LEU A 207 -0.43 1.82 2.17
N LEU A 208 0.06 1.51 0.95
CA LEU A 208 0.07 0.15 0.42
C LEU A 208 0.95 -0.79 1.24
N ASP A 209 2.14 -0.31 1.66
CA ASP A 209 3.05 -1.10 2.50
C ASP A 209 2.48 -1.30 3.91
N ALA A 210 1.71 -0.33 4.42
CA ALA A 210 0.96 -0.45 5.67
C ALA A 210 -0.32 -1.31 5.54
N GLY A 211 -0.65 -1.81 4.33
CA GLY A 211 -1.76 -2.74 4.11
C GLY A 211 -3.11 -2.11 3.81
N TYR A 212 -3.17 -0.81 3.55
CA TYR A 212 -4.41 -0.15 3.13
C TYR A 212 -4.72 -0.37 1.65
N SER A 213 -6.00 -0.39 1.31
CA SER A 213 -6.45 -0.47 -0.07
C SER A 213 -6.37 0.91 -0.75
N VAL A 214 -5.52 1.02 -1.77
CA VAL A 214 -5.31 2.26 -2.51
C VAL A 214 -5.73 2.08 -3.96
N ILE A 215 -6.59 2.98 -4.46
CA ILE A 215 -6.94 3.09 -5.88
C ILE A 215 -6.33 4.39 -6.41
N TYR A 216 -5.58 4.29 -7.51
CA TYR A 216 -4.99 5.42 -8.20
C TYR A 216 -5.56 5.52 -9.61
N PHE A 217 -6.15 6.66 -9.94
CA PHE A 217 -6.63 6.97 -11.28
C PHE A 217 -6.20 8.36 -11.71
N THR A 218 -5.90 8.52 -12.99
CA THR A 218 -6.03 9.82 -13.62
C THR A 218 -7.51 10.22 -13.66
N ALA A 219 -7.81 11.51 -13.75
CA ALA A 219 -9.20 11.97 -13.88
C ALA A 219 -9.92 11.29 -15.05
N PHE A 220 -9.23 11.14 -16.19
CA PHE A 220 -9.79 10.45 -17.37
C PHE A 220 -10.21 9.00 -17.04
N GLN A 221 -9.32 8.23 -16.40
CA GLN A 221 -9.61 6.84 -16.02
C GLN A 221 -10.77 6.74 -15.04
N LEU A 222 -10.82 7.63 -14.05
CA LEU A 222 -11.91 7.68 -13.09
C LEU A 222 -13.27 7.85 -13.79
N PHE A 223 -13.38 8.85 -14.66
CA PHE A 223 -14.65 9.14 -15.34
C PHE A 223 -15.03 8.06 -16.37
N ASP A 224 -14.08 7.40 -17.01
CA ASP A 224 -14.35 6.23 -17.87
C ASP A 224 -14.99 5.10 -17.07
N ILE A 225 -14.42 4.75 -15.90
CA ILE A 225 -14.98 3.71 -15.03
C ILE A 225 -16.35 4.10 -14.46
N LEU A 226 -16.50 5.36 -14.03
CA LEU A 226 -17.79 5.85 -13.53
C LEU A 226 -18.87 5.82 -14.63
N SER A 227 -18.50 6.13 -15.89
CA SER A 227 -19.45 6.06 -17.02
C SER A 227 -19.86 4.62 -17.32
N LYS A 228 -18.94 3.68 -17.33
CA LYS A 228 -19.24 2.26 -17.52
C LYS A 228 -20.16 1.72 -16.43
N GLY A 229 -19.87 2.04 -15.16
CA GLY A 229 -20.72 1.64 -14.03
C GLY A 229 -22.15 2.16 -14.08
N VAL A 230 -22.38 3.33 -14.71
CA VAL A 230 -23.71 3.92 -14.85
C VAL A 230 -24.46 3.38 -16.08
N PHE A 231 -23.77 3.18 -17.21
CA PHE A 231 -24.42 2.91 -18.49
C PHE A 231 -24.39 1.44 -18.90
N GLU A 232 -23.36 0.68 -18.56
CA GLU A 232 -23.20 -0.70 -19.07
C GLU A 232 -23.98 -1.75 -18.26
N LYS A 233 -24.43 -1.45 -17.03
CA LYS A 233 -25.21 -2.36 -16.16
C LYS A 233 -24.64 -3.78 -16.01
N ASP A 234 -23.36 -3.93 -16.33
CA ASP A 234 -22.62 -5.17 -16.16
C ASP A 234 -22.21 -5.35 -14.69
N ALA A 235 -22.22 -6.58 -14.18
CA ALA A 235 -21.87 -6.87 -12.79
C ALA A 235 -20.43 -6.45 -12.44
N ASP A 236 -19.51 -6.57 -13.39
CA ASP A 236 -18.13 -6.18 -13.21
C ASP A 236 -17.96 -4.66 -13.17
N ALA A 237 -18.67 -3.92 -14.05
CA ALA A 237 -18.68 -2.46 -14.06
C ALA A 237 -19.30 -1.90 -12.77
N ILE A 238 -20.38 -2.50 -12.27
CA ILE A 238 -21.02 -2.11 -11.01
C ILE A 238 -20.07 -2.37 -9.83
N ALA A 239 -19.39 -3.52 -9.79
CA ALA A 239 -18.44 -3.86 -8.74
C ALA A 239 -17.24 -2.90 -8.76
N ALA A 240 -16.71 -2.59 -9.94
CA ALA A 240 -15.65 -1.61 -10.12
C ALA A 240 -16.06 -0.22 -9.60
N HIS A 241 -17.23 0.22 -9.97
CA HIS A 241 -17.82 1.47 -9.49
C HIS A 241 -17.91 1.50 -7.95
N GLN A 242 -18.40 0.45 -7.30
CA GLN A 242 -18.50 0.39 -5.83
C GLN A 242 -17.12 0.45 -5.16
N ASN A 243 -16.11 -0.19 -5.73
CA ASN A 243 -14.77 -0.20 -5.15
C ASN A 243 -14.14 1.20 -5.05
N ILE A 244 -14.49 2.13 -5.96
CA ILE A 244 -14.07 3.53 -5.89
C ILE A 244 -14.53 4.17 -4.58
N PHE A 245 -15.71 3.81 -4.08
CA PHE A 245 -16.27 4.35 -2.84
C PHE A 245 -15.78 3.62 -1.58
N ASP A 246 -15.37 2.37 -1.69
CA ASP A 246 -15.06 1.50 -0.55
C ASP A 246 -13.56 1.42 -0.22
N CYS A 247 -12.65 1.74 -1.18
CA CYS A 247 -11.22 1.74 -0.92
C CYS A 247 -10.84 2.75 0.17
N ASP A 248 -9.77 2.45 0.91
CA ASP A 248 -9.34 3.30 2.02
C ASP A 248 -8.79 4.64 1.51
N LEU A 249 -8.01 4.63 0.42
CA LEU A 249 -7.54 5.82 -0.26
C LEU A 249 -7.88 5.78 -1.75
N LEU A 250 -8.51 6.84 -2.25
CA LEU A 250 -8.65 7.12 -3.67
C LEU A 250 -7.73 8.29 -4.04
N ILE A 251 -6.92 8.11 -5.08
CA ILE A 251 -6.11 9.18 -5.68
C ILE A 251 -6.68 9.52 -7.05
N ILE A 252 -7.05 10.77 -7.24
CA ILE A 252 -7.50 11.35 -8.50
C ILE A 252 -6.41 12.30 -8.98
N ASP A 253 -5.60 11.85 -9.94
CA ASP A 253 -4.46 12.61 -10.43
C ASP A 253 -4.82 13.39 -11.70
N ASP A 254 -4.20 14.56 -11.83
CA ASP A 254 -4.37 15.48 -12.98
C ASP A 254 -5.83 15.87 -13.28
N LEU A 255 -6.62 16.18 -12.22
CA LEU A 255 -8.00 16.67 -12.37
C LEU A 255 -8.01 17.95 -13.23
N GLY A 256 -8.88 17.98 -14.25
CA GLY A 256 -8.99 19.07 -15.21
C GLY A 256 -8.32 18.80 -16.55
N THR A 257 -7.78 17.59 -16.77
CA THR A 257 -7.23 17.17 -18.07
C THR A 257 -8.23 16.41 -18.94
N GLU A 258 -9.32 15.96 -18.35
CA GLU A 258 -10.42 15.30 -19.04
C GLU A 258 -11.37 16.27 -19.73
N LEU A 259 -12.24 15.77 -20.61
CA LEU A 259 -13.31 16.54 -21.22
C LEU A 259 -14.40 16.85 -20.19
N SER A 260 -14.50 18.11 -19.80
CA SER A 260 -15.52 18.57 -18.86
C SER A 260 -16.89 18.64 -19.49
N ASN A 261 -17.88 18.03 -18.87
CA ASN A 261 -19.29 18.08 -19.26
C ASN A 261 -20.17 17.89 -18.01
N SER A 262 -21.49 17.94 -18.17
CA SER A 262 -22.45 17.79 -17.07
C SER A 262 -22.34 16.45 -16.34
N PHE A 263 -21.94 15.39 -17.04
CA PHE A 263 -21.70 14.06 -16.43
C PHE A 263 -20.48 14.10 -15.54
N THR A 264 -19.30 14.52 -16.03
CA THR A 264 -18.07 14.56 -15.24
C THR A 264 -18.20 15.47 -14.02
N THR A 265 -18.85 16.62 -14.15
CA THR A 265 -19.16 17.54 -13.04
C THR A 265 -20.01 16.87 -11.97
N SER A 266 -21.09 16.18 -12.39
CA SER A 266 -22.00 15.49 -11.46
C SER A 266 -21.34 14.29 -10.79
N GLN A 267 -20.54 13.53 -11.53
CA GLN A 267 -19.85 12.35 -10.99
C GLN A 267 -18.72 12.73 -10.03
N LEU A 268 -17.97 13.81 -10.29
CA LEU A 268 -16.98 14.28 -9.33
C LEU A 268 -17.64 14.70 -8.01
N PHE A 269 -18.73 15.49 -8.09
CA PHE A 269 -19.47 15.88 -6.90
C PHE A 269 -19.96 14.66 -6.11
N LEU A 270 -20.56 13.69 -6.79
CA LEU A 270 -21.07 12.47 -6.18
C LEU A 270 -19.91 11.69 -5.52
N CYS A 271 -18.80 11.49 -6.21
CA CYS A 271 -17.64 10.77 -5.73
C CYS A 271 -17.06 11.43 -4.48
N VAL A 272 -16.78 12.73 -4.51
CA VAL A 272 -16.26 13.50 -3.38
C VAL A 272 -17.22 13.43 -2.19
N ASN A 273 -18.51 13.71 -2.41
CA ASN A 273 -19.52 13.74 -1.34
C ASN A 273 -19.71 12.37 -0.69
N GLU A 274 -19.83 11.31 -1.50
CA GLU A 274 -20.06 9.95 -1.00
C GLU A 274 -18.86 9.44 -0.20
N ARG A 275 -17.63 9.70 -0.65
CA ARG A 275 -16.43 9.31 0.09
C ARG A 275 -16.28 10.07 1.42
N ILE A 276 -16.62 11.36 1.46
CA ILE A 276 -16.67 12.14 2.70
C ILE A 276 -17.68 11.52 3.67
N LEU A 277 -18.89 11.18 3.21
CA LEU A 277 -19.94 10.56 4.04
C LEU A 277 -19.51 9.18 4.58
N ARG A 278 -18.78 8.39 3.79
CA ARG A 278 -18.23 7.09 4.19
C ARG A 278 -16.94 7.21 5.01
N GLN A 279 -16.46 8.40 5.28
CA GLN A 279 -15.20 8.65 5.99
C GLN A 279 -14.01 7.96 5.30
N LYS A 280 -13.97 7.96 3.97
CA LYS A 280 -12.88 7.42 3.15
C LYS A 280 -12.01 8.54 2.62
N SER A 281 -10.69 8.36 2.74
CA SER A 281 -9.70 9.37 2.35
C SER A 281 -9.56 9.51 0.83
N THR A 282 -9.43 10.74 0.37
CA THR A 282 -9.24 11.06 -1.05
C THR A 282 -8.10 12.07 -1.22
N ILE A 283 -7.24 11.82 -2.20
CA ILE A 283 -6.25 12.78 -2.68
C ILE A 283 -6.66 13.21 -4.07
N ILE A 284 -6.67 14.51 -4.32
CA ILE A 284 -6.89 15.10 -5.63
C ILE A 284 -5.66 15.91 -5.99
N SER A 285 -5.11 15.73 -7.18
CA SER A 285 -4.09 16.62 -7.73
C SER A 285 -4.63 17.38 -8.96
N THR A 286 -4.24 18.63 -9.13
CA THR A 286 -4.66 19.44 -10.27
C THR A 286 -3.67 20.55 -10.61
N ASN A 287 -3.65 20.96 -11.86
CA ASN A 287 -2.95 22.15 -12.31
C ASN A 287 -3.85 23.39 -12.30
N LEU A 288 -5.15 23.22 -12.07
CA LEU A 288 -6.14 24.30 -12.03
C LEU A 288 -6.01 25.12 -10.75
N ASN A 289 -6.33 26.39 -10.82
CA ASN A 289 -6.55 27.21 -9.64
C ASN A 289 -7.98 27.02 -9.09
N LEU A 290 -8.27 27.58 -7.91
CA LEU A 290 -9.56 27.38 -7.24
C LEU A 290 -10.74 28.00 -8.01
N GLU A 291 -10.53 29.10 -8.72
CA GLU A 291 -11.54 29.74 -9.56
C GLU A 291 -11.91 28.84 -10.74
N GLN A 292 -10.90 28.29 -11.42
CA GLN A 292 -11.11 27.33 -12.50
C GLN A 292 -11.82 26.06 -12.05
N ILE A 293 -11.55 25.57 -10.83
CA ILE A 293 -12.29 24.44 -10.25
C ILE A 293 -13.77 24.78 -10.07
N ALA A 294 -14.09 25.98 -9.59
CA ALA A 294 -15.47 26.41 -9.44
C ALA A 294 -16.20 26.54 -10.81
N GLU A 295 -15.51 27.07 -11.81
CA GLU A 295 -16.05 27.22 -13.17
C GLU A 295 -16.31 25.86 -13.84
N ILE A 296 -15.37 24.92 -13.73
CA ILE A 296 -15.42 23.62 -14.43
C ILE A 296 -16.32 22.62 -13.68
N TYR A 297 -16.19 22.52 -12.36
CA TYR A 297 -16.83 21.49 -11.54
C TYR A 297 -17.93 22.00 -10.62
N SER A 298 -18.27 23.25 -10.67
CA SER A 298 -19.25 23.98 -9.88
C SER A 298 -18.77 24.46 -8.50
N GLU A 299 -19.36 25.56 -8.04
CA GLU A 299 -19.14 26.10 -6.69
C GLU A 299 -19.50 25.08 -5.57
N ARG A 300 -20.49 24.21 -5.81
CA ARG A 300 -20.89 23.17 -4.84
C ARG A 300 -19.78 22.15 -4.62
N THR A 301 -19.09 21.73 -5.68
CA THR A 301 -17.95 20.82 -5.62
C THR A 301 -16.78 21.48 -4.88
N LEU A 302 -16.44 22.73 -5.25
CA LEU A 302 -15.39 23.49 -4.58
C LEU A 302 -15.70 23.68 -3.09
N SER A 303 -16.94 23.99 -2.72
CA SER A 303 -17.36 24.15 -1.32
C SER A 303 -17.15 22.85 -0.52
N ARG A 304 -17.49 21.70 -1.09
CA ARG A 304 -17.25 20.38 -0.44
C ARG A 304 -15.76 20.10 -0.27
N ILE A 305 -14.97 20.38 -1.28
CA ILE A 305 -13.51 20.21 -1.23
C ILE A 305 -12.93 21.19 -0.19
N SER A 306 -13.28 22.46 -0.22
CA SER A 306 -12.75 23.47 0.70
C SER A 306 -13.04 23.19 2.16
N SER A 307 -14.19 22.58 2.45
CA SER A 307 -14.60 22.26 3.82
C SER A 307 -13.99 20.97 4.38
N ASN A 308 -13.48 20.06 3.51
CA ASN A 308 -13.11 18.71 3.94
C ASN A 308 -11.69 18.29 3.53
N TYR A 309 -10.97 19.12 2.77
CA TYR A 309 -9.63 18.79 2.28
C TYR A 309 -8.58 19.76 2.83
N SER A 310 -7.41 19.26 3.12
CA SER A 310 -6.22 20.05 3.36
C SER A 310 -5.62 20.50 2.04
N PHE A 311 -5.56 21.81 1.82
CA PHE A 311 -5.00 22.38 0.60
C PHE A 311 -3.49 22.48 0.69
N ILE A 312 -2.79 21.84 -0.23
CA ILE A 312 -1.34 21.87 -0.32
C ILE A 312 -0.95 22.44 -1.68
N LYS A 313 -0.49 23.70 -1.66
CA LYS A 313 0.02 24.36 -2.84
C LYS A 313 1.47 23.99 -3.05
N LEU A 314 1.80 23.44 -4.22
CA LEU A 314 3.17 23.30 -4.67
C LEU A 314 3.52 24.41 -5.64
N PHE A 315 4.74 24.92 -5.54
CA PHE A 315 5.23 26.06 -6.27
C PHE A 315 6.68 25.82 -6.69
N GLY A 316 7.06 26.32 -7.85
CA GLY A 316 8.41 26.21 -8.40
C GLY A 316 8.42 25.93 -9.89
N ASP A 317 9.62 25.62 -10.40
CA ASP A 317 9.86 25.27 -11.79
C ASP A 317 9.50 23.79 -12.06
N ASP A 318 9.36 23.43 -13.34
CA ASP A 318 9.14 22.03 -13.74
C ASP A 318 10.40 21.19 -13.45
N ILE A 319 10.29 20.30 -12.46
CA ILE A 319 11.36 19.42 -12.02
C ILE A 319 11.81 18.47 -13.14
N ARG A 320 10.88 18.07 -14.04
CA ARG A 320 11.21 17.18 -15.16
C ARG A 320 12.17 17.84 -16.14
N ILE A 321 12.01 19.14 -16.35
CA ILE A 321 12.92 19.94 -17.19
C ILE A 321 14.27 20.06 -16.48
N LYS A 322 14.29 20.41 -15.19
CA LYS A 322 15.56 20.52 -14.42
C LYS A 322 16.34 19.19 -14.41
N LYS A 323 15.68 18.06 -14.20
CA LYS A 323 16.32 16.73 -14.25
C LYS A 323 16.97 16.41 -15.61
N ARG A 324 16.42 16.92 -16.71
CA ARG A 324 17.00 16.75 -18.05
C ARG A 324 18.23 17.62 -18.28
N LEU A 325 18.24 18.83 -17.70
CA LEU A 325 19.34 19.78 -17.84
C LEU A 325 20.52 19.47 -16.90
N SER A 326 20.30 18.67 -15.86
CA SER A 326 21.31 18.25 -14.87
C SER A 326 22.03 16.95 -15.24
N LYS A 327 21.61 16.29 -16.33
CA LYS A 327 22.28 15.11 -16.92
C LYS A 327 23.16 15.52 -18.08
#